data_3cac79567f6b7571f212808547c1e9ef
#
_entry.id   3cac79567f6b7571f212808547c1e9ef
#
_cell.length_a   1.000
_cell.length_b   1.000
_cell.length_c   1.000
_cell.angle_alpha   90.00
_cell.angle_beta   90.00
_cell.angle_gamma   90.00
#
_symmetry.space_group_name_H-M   'P 1'
#
loop_
_entity.id
_entity.type
_entity.pdbx_description
1 polymer ?
#
loop_
_entity_poly.entity_id
_entity_poly.type
_entity_poly.pdbx_seq_one_letter_code
_entity_poly.pdbx_strand_id
1 'polypeptide(L)'
;MDRRDRRPSGDAAVPRDERAPREASTPRDASTPREPLGPRREAPYDPELLRGLLLGEPTLLPALPRPVASAAASRLYLIGEAARAFVRERDGVASLSASTCVLGAFDGVHVGHRALVAAAVKAARARAVPAVAVTFDPDPARVLAGPADNAELLGVGERLRVLASLGVDALLVVPFTPELARMSHERFLTDVLAAAVSPLEVHVGSNFRMGAGGLGTVEALAAFARPLGVSVRGHDLACADGAPVSATRIRSLVRQGEVAEAARLLRRPHAVRGTVVHGRGEGTSFGFPTANVELAPVSCRPAEGVYAAVAVAGGHAWPAAVNVGAPRSFGGQEGVPFLEATLLGFSGDLYGSELTVCFVEWLREPRSFSSLAELEGTVLGNVEWVRRYVGEGDLLAACPREAPGPSRPDEASELSLPREAGGHT
;
A
#
# COMPACT_ATOMS: atom_id res chain seq x y z
N MET A 1 77.18 0.80 -0.75
CA MET A 1 77.43 0.64 0.70
C MET A 1 76.02 0.73 1.33
N ASP A 2 75.37 -0.32 1.41
CA ASP A 2 75.37 -1.56 2.21
C ASP A 2 74.85 -1.33 3.65
N ARG A 3 73.88 -2.20 3.95
CA ARG A 3 73.34 -2.80 5.18
C ARG A 3 72.01 -2.29 5.68
N ARG A 4 70.94 -3.03 5.39
CA ARG A 4 70.39 -4.25 6.09
C ARG A 4 69.55 -3.94 7.33
N ASP A 5 68.29 -4.33 7.20
CA ASP A 5 67.50 -5.18 8.11
C ASP A 5 67.25 -4.77 9.56
N ARG A 6 65.99 -4.68 9.92
CA ARG A 6 65.29 -5.62 10.82
C ARG A 6 63.84 -5.22 11.08
N ARG A 7 62.94 -6.15 10.74
CA ARG A 7 61.60 -6.23 11.39
C ARG A 7 61.77 -6.87 12.80
N PRO A 8 60.79 -6.67 13.67
CA PRO A 8 60.03 -7.82 14.17
C PRO A 8 58.51 -7.54 14.17
N SER A 9 57.77 -8.43 13.64
CA SER A 9 56.72 -9.36 14.05
C SER A 9 56.14 -9.17 15.45
N GLY A 10 54.81 -8.99 15.50
CA GLY A 10 54.00 -9.08 16.70
C GLY A 10 52.55 -9.26 16.30
N ASP A 11 52.17 -10.52 16.03
CA ASP A 11 50.77 -10.95 15.90
C ASP A 11 50.06 -10.76 17.24
N ALA A 12 48.90 -10.12 17.19
CA ALA A 12 47.84 -10.29 18.17
C ALA A 12 46.56 -10.57 17.45
N ALA A 13 46.26 -11.86 17.30
CA ALA A 13 44.99 -12.34 16.76
C ALA A 13 43.85 -12.04 17.71
N VAL A 14 42.87 -11.28 17.22
CA VAL A 14 41.55 -11.10 17.82
C VAL A 14 40.69 -12.30 17.37
N PRO A 15 40.01 -13.00 18.29
CA PRO A 15 39.19 -14.15 17.92
C PRO A 15 37.99 -13.68 17.06
N ARG A 16 37.84 -14.24 15.88
CA ARG A 16 36.65 -14.16 15.08
C ARG A 16 35.54 -14.98 15.74
N ASP A 17 34.52 -14.31 16.21
CA ASP A 17 33.28 -14.93 16.67
C ASP A 17 32.57 -15.56 15.42
N GLU A 18 32.72 -16.85 15.27
CA GLU A 18 32.04 -17.68 14.28
C GLU A 18 30.56 -17.82 14.69
N ARG A 19 29.75 -16.82 14.38
CA ARG A 19 28.31 -17.05 14.31
C ARG A 19 27.98 -17.56 12.93
N ALA A 20 27.56 -18.81 12.88
CA ALA A 20 27.00 -19.44 11.70
C ALA A 20 25.95 -18.57 11.06
N PRO A 21 25.92 -18.42 9.72
CA PRO A 21 24.88 -17.68 9.04
C PRO A 21 23.55 -18.40 9.28
N ARG A 22 22.59 -17.70 9.91
CA ARG A 22 21.21 -18.14 9.95
C ARG A 22 20.74 -18.23 8.51
N GLU A 23 20.28 -19.41 8.12
CA GLU A 23 19.69 -19.68 6.81
C GLU A 23 18.61 -18.64 6.54
N ALA A 24 18.91 -17.69 5.63
CA ALA A 24 17.92 -16.86 5.03
C ALA A 24 16.99 -17.80 4.26
N SER A 25 15.70 -17.78 4.60
CA SER A 25 14.69 -18.52 3.85
C SER A 25 14.82 -18.12 2.38
N THR A 26 15.29 -19.04 1.55
CA THR A 26 15.42 -18.89 0.11
C THR A 26 14.06 -18.42 -0.45
N PRO A 27 14.02 -17.41 -1.33
CA PRO A 27 12.82 -17.11 -2.06
C PRO A 27 12.35 -18.37 -2.77
N ARG A 28 11.10 -18.77 -2.56
CA ARG A 28 10.53 -19.91 -3.27
C ARG A 28 10.67 -19.67 -4.76
N ASP A 29 11.19 -20.65 -5.46
CA ASP A 29 11.30 -20.65 -6.90
C ASP A 29 9.89 -20.49 -7.52
N ALA A 30 9.70 -19.48 -8.35
CA ALA A 30 8.43 -19.19 -9.02
C ALA A 30 7.98 -20.33 -9.96
N SER A 31 8.84 -21.32 -10.21
CA SER A 31 8.56 -22.47 -11.07
C SER A 31 7.94 -23.67 -10.34
N THR A 32 7.86 -23.65 -9.00
CA THR A 32 7.23 -24.75 -8.26
C THR A 32 5.70 -24.59 -8.30
N PRO A 33 4.95 -25.53 -8.92
CA PRO A 33 3.49 -25.48 -8.92
C PRO A 33 2.99 -25.42 -7.47
N ARG A 34 2.07 -24.51 -7.16
CA ARG A 34 1.42 -24.51 -5.85
C ARG A 34 0.55 -25.74 -5.75
N GLU A 35 0.61 -26.45 -4.65
CA GLU A 35 -0.42 -27.41 -4.35
C GLU A 35 -1.77 -26.69 -4.43
N PRO A 36 -2.77 -27.24 -5.17
CA PRO A 36 -4.08 -26.66 -5.18
C PRO A 36 -4.51 -26.53 -3.72
N LEU A 37 -4.77 -25.30 -3.29
CA LEU A 37 -5.41 -25.07 -2.00
C LEU A 37 -6.70 -25.85 -2.05
N GLY A 38 -6.67 -27.07 -1.49
CA GLY A 38 -7.90 -27.78 -1.19
C GLY A 38 -8.76 -26.81 -0.41
N PRO A 39 -10.11 -26.94 -0.44
CA PRO A 39 -10.98 -25.98 0.21
C PRO A 39 -10.48 -25.76 1.63
N ARG A 40 -9.89 -24.58 1.91
CA ARG A 40 -9.56 -24.21 3.29
C ARG A 40 -10.85 -24.39 4.08
N ARG A 41 -10.78 -25.18 5.13
CA ARG A 41 -11.97 -25.50 5.94
C ARG A 41 -12.44 -24.30 6.77
N GLU A 42 -11.64 -23.22 6.81
CA GLU A 42 -11.92 -22.00 7.57
C GLU A 42 -11.81 -20.79 6.65
N ALA A 43 -12.68 -19.81 6.85
CA ALA A 43 -12.59 -18.53 6.17
C ALA A 43 -11.27 -17.84 6.54
N PRO A 44 -10.54 -17.22 5.58
CA PRO A 44 -9.33 -16.46 5.88
C PRO A 44 -9.60 -15.25 6.75
N TYR A 45 -10.86 -14.80 6.80
CA TYR A 45 -11.33 -13.69 7.61
C TYR A 45 -12.68 -14.00 8.23
N ASP A 46 -12.86 -13.57 9.49
CA ASP A 46 -14.17 -13.38 10.08
C ASP A 46 -14.94 -12.34 9.22
N PRO A 47 -16.24 -12.51 8.93
CA PRO A 47 -17.04 -11.56 8.16
C PRO A 47 -17.01 -10.13 8.69
N GLU A 48 -17.02 -9.93 10.01
CA GLU A 48 -16.93 -8.60 10.62
C GLU A 48 -15.53 -8.00 10.43
N LEU A 49 -14.48 -8.80 10.59
CA LEU A 49 -13.11 -8.37 10.32
C LEU A 49 -12.93 -7.96 8.85
N LEU A 50 -13.44 -8.77 7.92
CA LEU A 50 -13.39 -8.45 6.49
C LEU A 50 -14.12 -7.12 6.21
N ARG A 51 -15.31 -6.95 6.79
CA ARG A 51 -16.08 -5.70 6.69
C ARG A 51 -15.30 -4.52 7.26
N GLY A 52 -14.69 -4.65 8.43
CA GLY A 52 -13.83 -3.63 9.03
C GLY A 52 -12.64 -3.27 8.14
N LEU A 53 -12.02 -4.27 7.50
CA LEU A 53 -10.93 -4.05 6.55
C LEU A 53 -11.41 -3.33 5.28
N LEU A 54 -12.62 -3.66 4.78
CA LEU A 54 -13.22 -3.01 3.61
C LEU A 54 -13.57 -1.54 3.89
N LEU A 55 -13.99 -1.18 5.09
CA LEU A 55 -14.21 0.23 5.46
C LEU A 55 -12.92 1.07 5.37
N GLY A 56 -11.74 0.45 5.44
CA GLY A 56 -10.46 1.07 5.16
C GLY A 56 -10.09 1.14 3.67
N GLU A 57 -10.96 0.67 2.77
CA GLU A 57 -10.75 0.75 1.31
C GLU A 57 -10.82 2.22 0.85
N PRO A 58 -9.80 2.72 0.14
CA PRO A 58 -9.72 4.13 -0.24
C PRO A 58 -10.92 4.70 -0.97
N THR A 59 -11.62 3.88 -1.76
CA THR A 59 -12.79 4.32 -2.53
C THR A 59 -14.04 4.53 -1.65
N LEU A 60 -14.05 3.93 -0.45
CA LEU A 60 -15.10 4.10 0.56
C LEU A 60 -14.80 5.24 1.53
N LEU A 61 -13.55 5.72 1.57
CA LEU A 61 -13.17 6.86 2.41
C LEU A 61 -13.71 8.18 1.85
N PRO A 62 -13.89 9.21 2.70
CA PRO A 62 -14.35 10.53 2.28
C PRO A 62 -13.51 11.11 1.14
N ALA A 63 -14.15 11.84 0.25
CA ALA A 63 -13.46 12.60 -0.79
C ALA A 63 -12.58 13.68 -0.15
N LEU A 64 -11.41 13.91 -0.75
CA LEU A 64 -10.53 14.99 -0.31
C LEU A 64 -11.07 16.35 -0.72
N PRO A 65 -10.82 17.41 0.06
CA PRO A 65 -11.06 18.76 -0.35
C PRO A 65 -10.22 19.13 -1.60
N ARG A 66 -10.59 20.20 -2.29
CA ARG A 66 -9.75 20.70 -3.38
C ARG A 66 -8.41 21.18 -2.82
N PRO A 67 -7.28 20.87 -3.47
CA PRO A 67 -5.99 21.38 -3.03
C PRO A 67 -5.84 22.86 -3.35
N VAL A 68 -5.02 23.53 -2.56
CA VAL A 68 -4.53 24.88 -2.86
C VAL A 68 -3.09 24.82 -3.35
N ALA A 69 -2.69 25.79 -4.17
CA ALA A 69 -1.30 25.89 -4.63
C ALA A 69 -0.37 26.21 -3.45
N SER A 70 0.79 25.58 -3.43
CA SER A 70 1.82 25.79 -2.40
C SER A 70 3.21 25.89 -3.03
N ALA A 71 4.23 26.15 -2.22
CA ALA A 71 5.61 26.31 -2.66
C ALA A 71 6.09 25.17 -3.56
N ALA A 72 7.00 25.44 -4.46
CA ALA A 72 7.58 24.49 -5.42
C ALA A 72 6.52 23.71 -6.26
N ALA A 73 5.46 24.41 -6.69
CA ALA A 73 4.33 23.86 -7.45
C ALA A 73 3.61 22.70 -6.72
N SER A 74 3.78 22.58 -5.40
CA SER A 74 3.13 21.56 -4.58
C SER A 74 1.63 21.81 -4.42
N ARG A 75 0.89 20.75 -4.10
CA ARG A 75 -0.54 20.80 -3.80
C ARG A 75 -0.75 20.57 -2.31
N LEU A 76 -1.34 21.55 -1.62
CA LEU A 76 -1.66 21.47 -0.19
C LEU A 76 -3.14 21.19 -0.01
N TYR A 77 -3.48 20.08 0.63
CA TYR A 77 -4.84 19.69 0.99
C TYR A 77 -5.05 19.97 2.48
N LEU A 78 -6.01 20.81 2.82
CA LEU A 78 -6.36 21.13 4.20
C LEU A 78 -7.50 20.23 4.65
N ILE A 79 -7.19 19.21 5.45
CA ILE A 79 -8.13 18.16 5.85
C ILE A 79 -8.90 18.59 7.09
N GLY A 80 -8.18 19.00 8.15
CA GLY A 80 -8.75 19.36 9.44
C GLY A 80 -8.81 20.87 9.68
N GLU A 81 -9.73 21.31 10.55
CA GLU A 81 -9.83 22.72 10.96
C GLU A 81 -8.53 23.20 11.63
N ALA A 82 -7.79 22.31 12.32
CA ALA A 82 -6.51 22.66 12.91
C ALA A 82 -5.52 23.22 11.87
N ALA A 83 -5.46 22.63 10.66
CA ALA A 83 -4.58 23.13 9.61
C ALA A 83 -5.01 24.52 9.14
N ARG A 84 -6.32 24.79 9.04
CA ARG A 84 -6.87 26.09 8.57
C ARG A 84 -6.42 27.26 9.45
N ALA A 85 -6.31 27.07 10.75
CA ALA A 85 -5.85 28.11 11.69
C ALA A 85 -4.38 28.52 11.47
N PHE A 86 -3.59 27.71 10.79
CA PHE A 86 -2.17 27.96 10.52
C PHE A 86 -1.88 28.41 9.08
N VAL A 87 -2.93 28.50 8.21
CA VAL A 87 -2.75 28.90 6.81
C VAL A 87 -2.30 30.35 6.72
N ARG A 88 -1.30 30.58 5.90
CA ARG A 88 -0.89 31.89 5.38
C ARG A 88 -0.96 31.83 3.86
N GLU A 89 -1.48 32.86 3.26
CA GLU A 89 -1.55 33.00 1.80
C GLU A 89 -0.84 34.29 1.38
N ARG A 90 0.00 34.15 0.37
CA ARG A 90 0.66 35.27 -0.26
C ARG A 90 0.73 35.02 -1.77
N ASP A 91 0.25 35.98 -2.54
CA ASP A 91 0.26 35.96 -4.02
C ASP A 91 -0.38 34.67 -4.62
N GLY A 92 -1.46 34.17 -3.99
CA GLY A 92 -2.16 32.94 -4.40
C GLY A 92 -1.45 31.64 -4.01
N VAL A 93 -0.39 31.71 -3.20
CA VAL A 93 0.36 30.54 -2.70
C VAL A 93 0.11 30.37 -1.21
N ALA A 94 -0.48 29.24 -0.84
CA ALA A 94 -0.74 28.90 0.55
C ALA A 94 0.44 28.19 1.21
N SER A 95 0.65 28.50 2.50
CA SER A 95 1.63 27.82 3.36
C SER A 95 1.08 27.69 4.78
N LEU A 96 1.69 26.82 5.59
CA LEU A 96 1.41 26.73 7.02
C LEU A 96 2.52 27.43 7.82
N SER A 97 2.13 28.14 8.87
CA SER A 97 3.05 28.89 9.72
C SER A 97 3.81 28.04 10.73
N ALA A 98 3.34 26.85 11.02
CA ALA A 98 4.00 25.82 11.84
C ALA A 98 3.38 24.47 11.54
N SER A 99 4.16 23.39 11.68
CA SER A 99 3.66 22.01 11.53
C SER A 99 4.59 20.98 12.17
N THR A 100 4.07 19.76 12.33
CA THR A 100 4.86 18.54 12.46
C THR A 100 4.64 17.70 11.21
N CYS A 101 5.72 17.33 10.54
CA CYS A 101 5.65 16.64 9.26
C CYS A 101 6.00 15.16 9.38
N VAL A 102 5.35 14.32 8.58
CA VAL A 102 5.81 12.98 8.27
C VAL A 102 6.09 12.88 6.77
N LEU A 103 7.28 12.41 6.39
CA LEU A 103 7.76 12.46 5.02
C LEU A 103 8.02 11.05 4.49
N GLY A 104 7.44 10.72 3.32
CA GLY A 104 7.62 9.44 2.66
C GLY A 104 6.89 9.31 1.34
N ALA A 105 7.24 8.29 0.55
CA ALA A 105 6.48 7.92 -0.65
C ALA A 105 5.11 7.35 -0.30
N PHE A 106 5.01 6.64 0.81
CA PHE A 106 3.79 6.05 1.38
C PHE A 106 3.06 5.08 0.43
N ASP A 107 3.76 4.46 -0.54
CA ASP A 107 3.10 3.47 -1.38
C ASP A 107 2.54 2.33 -0.54
N GLY A 108 1.26 2.03 -0.78
CA GLY A 108 0.49 1.04 -0.04
C GLY A 108 0.06 1.45 1.37
N VAL A 109 0.59 2.49 2.00
CA VAL A 109 0.29 2.92 3.39
C VAL A 109 0.20 1.73 4.35
N HIS A 110 1.23 0.88 4.32
CA HIS A 110 1.34 -0.35 5.12
C HIS A 110 1.53 -0.07 6.63
N VAL A 111 1.53 -1.11 7.46
CA VAL A 111 1.65 -1.00 8.94
C VAL A 111 2.82 -0.13 9.40
N GLY A 112 3.97 -0.19 8.73
CA GLY A 112 5.11 0.68 9.05
C GLY A 112 4.83 2.16 8.76
N HIS A 113 4.19 2.48 7.64
CA HIS A 113 3.76 3.83 7.32
C HIS A 113 2.71 4.34 8.32
N ARG A 114 1.75 3.50 8.70
CA ARG A 114 0.72 3.84 9.68
C ARG A 114 1.32 4.18 11.04
N ALA A 115 2.28 3.38 11.53
CA ALA A 115 3.00 3.64 12.77
C ALA A 115 3.77 4.97 12.72
N LEU A 116 4.43 5.24 11.60
CA LEU A 116 5.18 6.48 11.38
C LEU A 116 4.25 7.71 11.39
N VAL A 117 3.10 7.63 10.69
CA VAL A 117 2.09 8.69 10.68
C VAL A 117 1.51 8.91 12.07
N ALA A 118 1.17 7.84 12.81
CA ALA A 118 0.64 7.94 14.16
C ALA A 118 1.63 8.64 15.12
N ALA A 119 2.93 8.36 15.00
CA ALA A 119 3.96 9.03 15.79
C ALA A 119 4.02 10.54 15.50
N ALA A 120 3.93 10.93 14.23
CA ALA A 120 3.92 12.34 13.83
C ALA A 120 2.64 13.06 14.29
N VAL A 121 1.47 12.42 14.16
CA VAL A 121 0.19 12.96 14.65
C VAL A 121 0.26 13.17 16.17
N LYS A 122 0.76 12.20 16.93
CA LYS A 122 0.96 12.33 18.39
C LYS A 122 1.88 13.51 18.73
N ALA A 123 3.00 13.66 18.02
CA ALA A 123 3.95 14.77 18.24
C ALA A 123 3.31 16.13 17.89
N ALA A 124 2.52 16.21 16.81
CA ALA A 124 1.80 17.40 16.41
C ALA A 124 0.78 17.85 17.48
N ARG A 125 0.00 16.90 18.02
CA ARG A 125 -0.98 17.18 19.10
C ARG A 125 -0.28 17.70 20.34
N ALA A 126 0.87 17.13 20.73
CA ALA A 126 1.64 17.57 21.89
C ALA A 126 2.20 19.00 21.74
N ARG A 127 2.38 19.47 20.50
CA ARG A 127 2.87 20.81 20.17
C ARG A 127 1.76 21.79 19.81
N ALA A 128 0.50 21.35 19.79
CA ALA A 128 -0.65 22.11 19.32
C ALA A 128 -0.46 22.72 17.92
N VAL A 129 0.15 21.95 16.99
CA VAL A 129 0.37 22.34 15.58
C VAL A 129 -0.22 21.29 14.66
N PRO A 130 -0.51 21.61 13.36
CA PRO A 130 -1.02 20.64 12.42
C PRO A 130 -0.03 19.48 12.16
N ALA A 131 -0.57 18.26 12.05
CA ALA A 131 0.13 17.11 11.50
C ALA A 131 0.04 17.13 9.97
N VAL A 132 1.16 17.10 9.28
CA VAL A 132 1.22 17.14 7.81
C VAL A 132 1.89 15.89 7.26
N ALA A 133 1.18 15.12 6.42
CA ALA A 133 1.82 14.09 5.63
C ALA A 133 2.33 14.67 4.30
N VAL A 134 3.61 14.47 4.04
CA VAL A 134 4.31 14.94 2.83
C VAL A 134 4.62 13.75 1.96
N THR A 135 4.08 13.76 0.74
CA THR A 135 4.27 12.68 -0.23
C THR A 135 4.54 13.24 -1.63
N PHE A 136 4.74 12.36 -2.59
CA PHE A 136 5.20 12.72 -3.93
C PHE A 136 4.26 12.18 -5.01
N ASP A 137 4.17 12.90 -6.13
CA ASP A 137 3.45 12.47 -7.32
C ASP A 137 4.19 12.96 -8.59
N PRO A 138 4.64 12.03 -9.45
CA PRO A 138 4.60 10.57 -9.33
C PRO A 138 5.46 10.02 -8.18
N ASP A 139 5.33 8.71 -7.91
CA ASP A 139 6.16 8.03 -6.91
C ASP A 139 7.65 8.15 -7.28
N PRO A 140 8.54 8.52 -6.32
CA PRO A 140 9.97 8.66 -6.59
C PRO A 140 10.61 7.42 -7.22
N ALA A 141 10.23 6.23 -6.82
CA ALA A 141 10.78 5.00 -7.36
C ALA A 141 10.48 4.84 -8.86
N ARG A 142 9.31 5.30 -9.33
CA ARG A 142 8.95 5.26 -10.77
C ARG A 142 9.82 6.19 -11.61
N VAL A 143 10.16 7.36 -11.08
CA VAL A 143 10.99 8.34 -11.80
C VAL A 143 12.46 7.90 -11.82
N LEU A 144 12.93 7.30 -10.72
CA LEU A 144 14.35 6.94 -10.56
C LEU A 144 14.71 5.60 -11.22
N ALA A 145 13.85 4.59 -11.13
CA ALA A 145 14.12 3.23 -11.62
C ALA A 145 13.28 2.82 -12.85
N GLY A 146 12.36 3.70 -13.30
CA GLY A 146 11.49 3.43 -14.44
C GLY A 146 10.21 2.66 -14.08
N PRO A 147 9.23 2.59 -15.01
CA PRO A 147 7.89 2.07 -14.71
C PRO A 147 7.81 0.55 -14.59
N ALA A 148 8.73 -0.21 -15.21
CA ALA A 148 8.61 -1.67 -15.33
C ALA A 148 8.67 -2.40 -13.99
N ASP A 149 9.47 -1.92 -13.04
CA ASP A 149 9.71 -2.61 -11.76
C ASP A 149 8.93 -2.02 -10.58
N ASN A 150 8.22 -0.90 -10.76
CA ASN A 150 7.62 -0.12 -9.68
C ASN A 150 6.11 0.12 -9.91
N ALA A 151 5.36 -0.97 -10.06
CA ALA A 151 3.90 -0.91 -10.03
C ALA A 151 3.44 -0.38 -8.66
N GLU A 152 2.46 0.52 -8.66
CA GLU A 152 1.94 1.15 -7.44
C GLU A 152 0.98 0.21 -6.71
N LEU A 153 1.12 0.11 -5.39
CA LEU A 153 0.15 -0.57 -4.52
C LEU A 153 -1.10 0.29 -4.32
N LEU A 154 -0.95 1.62 -4.41
CA LEU A 154 -2.04 2.59 -4.39
C LEU A 154 -1.74 3.72 -5.38
N GLY A 155 -2.72 4.08 -6.19
CA GLY A 155 -2.71 5.35 -6.91
C GLY A 155 -2.65 6.54 -5.97
N VAL A 156 -2.18 7.69 -6.46
CA VAL A 156 -1.99 8.88 -5.62
C VAL A 156 -3.28 9.30 -4.91
N GLY A 157 -4.43 9.29 -5.59
CA GLY A 157 -5.70 9.70 -5.01
C GLY A 157 -6.14 8.81 -3.84
N GLU A 158 -5.99 7.50 -3.99
CA GLU A 158 -6.31 6.52 -2.94
C GLU A 158 -5.33 6.62 -1.77
N ARG A 159 -4.03 6.75 -2.05
CA ARG A 159 -2.98 6.94 -1.04
C ARG A 159 -3.26 8.15 -0.16
N LEU A 160 -3.67 9.27 -0.77
CA LEU A 160 -4.00 10.48 -0.03
C LEU A 160 -5.23 10.32 0.87
N ARG A 161 -6.28 9.62 0.41
CA ARG A 161 -7.47 9.32 1.23
C ARG A 161 -7.10 8.46 2.44
N VAL A 162 -6.28 7.43 2.25
CA VAL A 162 -5.81 6.60 3.37
C VAL A 162 -4.97 7.43 4.34
N LEU A 163 -4.05 8.28 3.87
CA LEU A 163 -3.27 9.15 4.75
C LEU A 163 -4.17 10.11 5.53
N ALA A 164 -5.17 10.72 4.88
CA ALA A 164 -6.14 11.59 5.54
C ALA A 164 -6.91 10.87 6.66
N SER A 165 -7.28 9.60 6.45
CA SER A 165 -8.00 8.80 7.46
C SER A 165 -7.16 8.47 8.69
N LEU A 166 -5.83 8.67 8.65
CA LEU A 166 -4.93 8.43 9.78
C LEU A 166 -4.81 9.63 10.75
N GLY A 167 -5.66 10.64 10.60
CA GLY A 167 -5.73 11.76 11.53
C GLY A 167 -4.72 12.88 11.28
N VAL A 168 -4.14 12.96 10.08
CA VAL A 168 -3.36 14.14 9.67
C VAL A 168 -4.30 15.32 9.38
N ASP A 169 -3.83 16.53 9.63
CA ASP A 169 -4.59 17.77 9.42
C ASP A 169 -4.41 18.35 8.01
N ALA A 170 -3.30 18.00 7.36
CA ALA A 170 -3.02 18.40 5.99
C ALA A 170 -2.16 17.37 5.24
N LEU A 171 -2.23 17.44 3.91
CA LEU A 171 -1.40 16.65 3.01
C LEU A 171 -0.66 17.60 2.07
N LEU A 172 0.65 17.45 1.95
CA LEU A 172 1.47 18.14 0.96
C LEU A 172 1.91 17.15 -0.11
N VAL A 173 1.49 17.36 -1.34
CA VAL A 173 1.89 16.55 -2.50
C VAL A 173 2.89 17.33 -3.33
N VAL A 174 4.13 16.89 -3.29
CA VAL A 174 5.25 17.51 -4.00
C VAL A 174 5.40 16.83 -5.37
N PRO A 175 5.43 17.58 -6.48
CA PRO A 175 5.69 17.00 -7.79
C PRO A 175 7.12 16.45 -7.84
N PHE A 176 7.26 15.14 -8.06
CA PHE A 176 8.57 14.50 -8.13
C PHE A 176 9.08 14.54 -9.58
N THR A 177 9.85 15.56 -9.87
CA THR A 177 10.45 15.80 -11.18
C THR A 177 11.93 15.41 -11.20
N PRO A 178 12.56 15.27 -12.38
CA PRO A 178 14.02 15.07 -12.48
C PRO A 178 14.83 16.20 -11.81
N GLU A 179 14.31 17.42 -11.78
CA GLU A 179 14.93 18.56 -11.11
C GLU A 179 14.91 18.37 -9.60
N LEU A 180 13.75 17.96 -9.03
CA LEU A 180 13.62 17.64 -7.62
C LEU A 180 14.54 16.49 -7.22
N ALA A 181 14.66 15.45 -8.06
CA ALA A 181 15.55 14.32 -7.82
C ALA A 181 17.04 14.70 -7.74
N ARG A 182 17.45 15.79 -8.41
CA ARG A 182 18.81 16.33 -8.37
C ARG A 182 19.01 17.37 -7.26
N MET A 183 17.92 17.80 -6.60
CA MET A 183 17.99 18.79 -5.53
C MET A 183 18.67 18.20 -4.30
N SER A 184 19.52 18.98 -3.62
CA SER A 184 20.11 18.55 -2.34
C SER A 184 19.05 18.49 -1.23
N HIS A 185 19.29 17.71 -0.20
CA HIS A 185 18.37 17.60 0.93
C HIS A 185 18.22 18.91 1.71
N GLU A 186 19.27 19.74 1.75
CA GLU A 186 19.23 21.06 2.36
C GLU A 186 18.23 21.97 1.62
N ARG A 187 18.36 22.05 0.29
CA ARG A 187 17.46 22.86 -0.51
C ARG A 187 16.03 22.33 -0.47
N PHE A 188 15.83 21.02 -0.43
CA PHE A 188 14.51 20.47 -0.24
C PHE A 188 13.88 20.92 1.09
N LEU A 189 14.68 20.89 2.19
CA LEU A 189 14.20 21.34 3.50
C LEU A 189 13.85 22.83 3.52
N THR A 190 14.65 23.68 2.85
CA THR A 190 14.41 25.14 2.86
C THR A 190 13.41 25.59 1.80
N ASP A 191 13.63 25.21 0.53
CA ASP A 191 12.94 25.78 -0.61
C ASP A 191 11.57 25.11 -0.87
N VAL A 192 11.39 23.87 -0.37
CA VAL A 192 10.15 23.12 -0.55
C VAL A 192 9.41 22.97 0.78
N LEU A 193 10.01 22.28 1.74
CA LEU A 193 9.31 21.88 2.95
C LEU A 193 9.04 23.07 3.88
N ALA A 194 10.07 23.85 4.23
CA ALA A 194 9.91 25.02 5.09
C ALA A 194 9.06 26.10 4.44
N ALA A 195 9.23 26.31 3.13
CA ALA A 195 8.43 27.28 2.38
C ALA A 195 6.93 26.89 2.34
N ALA A 196 6.60 25.60 2.31
CA ALA A 196 5.20 25.14 2.22
C ALA A 196 4.54 24.97 3.60
N VAL A 197 5.26 24.41 4.61
CA VAL A 197 4.59 23.93 5.84
C VAL A 197 5.34 24.27 7.13
N SER A 198 6.45 25.01 7.08
CA SER A 198 7.21 25.49 8.24
C SER A 198 7.35 24.43 9.35
N PRO A 199 8.07 23.31 9.12
CA PRO A 199 8.14 22.21 10.07
C PRO A 199 8.88 22.60 11.33
N LEU A 200 8.37 22.23 12.50
CA LEU A 200 9.06 22.23 13.78
C LEU A 200 9.71 20.86 14.04
N GLU A 201 9.09 19.83 13.50
CA GLU A 201 9.57 18.46 13.62
C GLU A 201 9.25 17.67 12.35
N VAL A 202 10.20 16.81 11.92
CA VAL A 202 10.07 15.95 10.74
C VAL A 202 10.29 14.49 11.15
N HIS A 203 9.34 13.63 10.84
CA HIS A 203 9.38 12.20 11.09
C HIS A 203 9.62 11.43 9.79
N VAL A 204 10.59 10.52 9.81
CA VAL A 204 10.98 9.65 8.68
C VAL A 204 11.31 8.25 9.17
N GLY A 205 11.30 7.25 8.28
CA GLY A 205 11.83 5.92 8.62
C GLY A 205 13.35 5.96 8.86
N SER A 206 13.89 5.06 9.69
CA SER A 206 15.34 5.02 9.99
C SER A 206 16.21 4.75 8.77
N ASN A 207 15.66 4.12 7.72
CA ASN A 207 16.33 3.88 6.44
C ASN A 207 16.08 4.98 5.39
N PHE A 208 15.45 6.08 5.78
CA PHE A 208 15.08 7.14 4.85
C PHE A 208 16.31 7.78 4.19
N ARG A 209 16.22 7.99 2.88
CA ARG A 209 17.20 8.70 2.08
C ARG A 209 16.52 9.59 1.08
N MET A 210 17.06 10.78 0.90
CA MET A 210 16.55 11.74 -0.06
C MET A 210 17.66 12.61 -0.65
N GLY A 211 17.28 13.48 -1.57
CA GLY A 211 18.18 14.39 -2.25
C GLY A 211 19.11 13.70 -3.25
N ALA A 212 19.88 14.48 -3.96
CA ALA A 212 20.80 13.99 -4.99
C ALA A 212 21.70 12.88 -4.45
N GLY A 213 21.71 11.74 -5.14
CA GLY A 213 22.52 10.57 -4.74
C GLY A 213 22.10 9.91 -3.43
N GLY A 214 20.94 10.27 -2.84
CA GLY A 214 20.48 9.72 -1.57
C GLY A 214 21.34 10.15 -0.38
N LEU A 215 22.01 11.28 -0.46
CA LEU A 215 22.95 11.80 0.57
C LEU A 215 22.22 12.31 1.82
N GLY A 216 20.95 12.68 1.72
CA GLY A 216 20.12 13.14 2.84
C GLY A 216 19.64 11.95 3.68
N THR A 217 20.54 11.37 4.51
CA THR A 217 20.18 10.39 5.54
C THR A 217 19.48 11.07 6.71
N VAL A 218 18.95 10.31 7.66
CA VAL A 218 18.33 10.85 8.88
C VAL A 218 19.32 11.75 9.63
N GLU A 219 20.57 11.33 9.74
CA GLU A 219 21.65 12.05 10.43
C GLU A 219 22.01 13.35 9.70
N ALA A 220 22.13 13.29 8.36
CA ALA A 220 22.44 14.46 7.53
C ALA A 220 21.33 15.52 7.62
N LEU A 221 20.06 15.06 7.51
CA LEU A 221 18.88 15.90 7.68
C LEU A 221 18.84 16.54 9.08
N ALA A 222 19.08 15.76 10.13
CA ALA A 222 19.07 16.25 11.50
C ALA A 222 20.19 17.27 11.76
N ALA A 223 21.39 17.03 11.23
CA ALA A 223 22.52 17.95 11.35
C ALA A 223 22.23 19.30 10.69
N PHE A 224 21.68 19.28 9.46
CA PHE A 224 21.32 20.49 8.74
C PHE A 224 20.11 21.22 9.36
N ALA A 225 19.09 20.51 9.81
CA ALA A 225 17.83 21.07 10.31
C ALA A 225 17.98 21.70 11.71
N ARG A 226 18.89 21.19 12.55
CA ARG A 226 19.08 21.64 13.94
C ARG A 226 19.31 23.15 14.09
N PRO A 227 20.24 23.79 13.36
CA PRO A 227 20.46 25.25 13.46
C PRO A 227 19.25 26.06 12.95
N LEU A 228 18.35 25.43 12.17
CA LEU A 228 17.11 26.06 11.73
C LEU A 228 15.96 25.91 12.74
N GLY A 229 16.21 25.28 13.89
CA GLY A 229 15.19 25.04 14.92
C GLY A 229 14.26 23.85 14.59
N VAL A 230 14.59 23.02 13.61
CA VAL A 230 13.79 21.88 13.20
C VAL A 230 14.40 20.57 13.75
N SER A 231 13.60 19.76 14.43
CA SER A 231 14.02 18.42 14.85
C SER A 231 13.68 17.37 13.79
N VAL A 232 14.60 16.43 13.55
CA VAL A 232 14.35 15.28 12.65
C VAL A 232 14.42 14.00 13.46
N ARG A 233 13.42 13.15 13.32
CA ARG A 233 13.31 11.87 14.03
C ARG A 233 13.23 10.72 13.05
N GLY A 234 14.22 9.82 13.13
CA GLY A 234 14.17 8.50 12.49
C GLY A 234 13.39 7.53 13.34
N HIS A 235 12.51 6.74 12.70
CA HIS A 235 11.73 5.70 13.36
C HIS A 235 12.15 4.33 12.84
N ASP A 236 12.28 3.37 13.74
CA ASP A 236 12.59 1.99 13.37
C ASP A 236 11.55 1.41 12.42
N LEU A 237 12.00 0.51 11.54
CA LEU A 237 11.12 -0.14 10.59
C LEU A 237 10.24 -1.16 11.33
N ALA A 238 8.94 -1.11 11.05
CA ALA A 238 8.04 -2.16 11.51
C ALA A 238 8.45 -3.50 10.91
N CYS A 239 8.51 -4.54 11.75
CA CYS A 239 8.82 -5.89 11.33
C CYS A 239 7.60 -6.79 11.49
N ALA A 240 7.45 -7.74 10.57
CA ALA A 240 6.49 -8.82 10.63
C ALA A 240 7.20 -10.10 10.21
N ASP A 241 7.00 -11.20 10.97
CA ASP A 241 7.64 -12.51 10.71
C ASP A 241 9.17 -12.41 10.62
N GLY A 242 9.77 -11.62 11.49
CA GLY A 242 11.23 -11.44 11.56
C GLY A 242 11.84 -10.60 10.42
N ALA A 243 11.04 -10.03 9.51
CA ALA A 243 11.51 -9.22 8.40
C ALA A 243 10.86 -7.83 8.35
N PRO A 244 11.57 -6.79 7.87
CA PRO A 244 11.00 -5.46 7.70
C PRO A 244 9.80 -5.47 6.75
N VAL A 245 8.77 -4.69 7.10
CA VAL A 245 7.64 -4.44 6.22
C VAL A 245 7.99 -3.30 5.26
N SER A 246 7.83 -3.54 3.96
CA SER A 246 8.10 -2.56 2.91
C SER A 246 7.16 -2.71 1.73
N ALA A 247 6.96 -1.65 0.95
CA ALA A 247 6.18 -1.71 -0.28
C ALA A 247 6.74 -2.76 -1.28
N THR A 248 8.06 -2.92 -1.34
CA THR A 248 8.71 -3.94 -2.19
C THR A 248 8.33 -5.35 -1.76
N ARG A 249 8.36 -5.66 -0.44
CA ARG A 249 7.92 -6.98 0.08
C ARG A 249 6.44 -7.22 -0.25
N ILE A 250 5.60 -6.21 -0.08
CA ILE A 250 4.16 -6.33 -0.35
C ILE A 250 3.90 -6.53 -1.85
N ARG A 251 4.58 -5.79 -2.73
CA ARG A 251 4.48 -6.02 -4.18
C ARG A 251 4.90 -7.45 -4.57
N SER A 252 5.94 -7.99 -3.93
CA SER A 252 6.36 -9.38 -4.15
C SER A 252 5.26 -10.37 -3.75
N LEU A 253 4.65 -10.20 -2.57
CA LEU A 253 3.51 -11.02 -2.12
C LEU A 253 2.34 -10.97 -3.08
N VAL A 254 1.95 -9.77 -3.52
CA VAL A 254 0.86 -9.59 -4.49
C VAL A 254 1.18 -10.32 -5.80
N ARG A 255 2.37 -10.11 -6.36
CA ARG A 255 2.82 -10.77 -7.60
C ARG A 255 2.92 -12.29 -7.48
N GLN A 256 3.03 -12.82 -6.28
CA GLN A 256 3.00 -14.24 -5.98
C GLN A 256 1.59 -14.77 -5.68
N GLY A 257 0.57 -13.91 -5.67
CA GLY A 257 -0.80 -14.26 -5.31
C GLY A 257 -1.03 -14.44 -3.81
N GLU A 258 -0.07 -14.10 -2.95
CA GLU A 258 -0.19 -14.13 -1.49
C GLU A 258 -0.97 -12.90 -1.00
N VAL A 259 -2.20 -12.75 -1.51
CA VAL A 259 -3.02 -11.55 -1.28
C VAL A 259 -3.50 -11.42 0.16
N ALA A 260 -3.75 -12.54 0.85
CA ALA A 260 -4.12 -12.55 2.26
C ALA A 260 -2.97 -12.04 3.15
N GLU A 261 -1.74 -12.48 2.87
CA GLU A 261 -0.56 -11.99 3.59
C GLU A 261 -0.27 -10.52 3.28
N ALA A 262 -0.41 -10.10 2.03
CA ALA A 262 -0.32 -8.69 1.65
C ALA A 262 -1.34 -7.84 2.40
N ALA A 263 -2.59 -8.32 2.54
CA ALA A 263 -3.64 -7.63 3.27
C ALA A 263 -3.31 -7.45 4.76
N ARG A 264 -2.70 -8.45 5.40
CA ARG A 264 -2.22 -8.37 6.78
C ARG A 264 -1.23 -7.22 6.96
N LEU A 265 -0.27 -7.07 6.05
CA LEU A 265 0.74 -6.00 6.08
C LEU A 265 0.17 -4.63 5.69
N LEU A 266 -0.83 -4.58 4.84
CA LEU A 266 -1.53 -3.36 4.42
C LEU A 266 -2.59 -2.89 5.42
N ARG A 267 -3.10 -3.79 6.30
CA ARG A 267 -4.28 -3.57 7.15
C ARG A 267 -5.55 -3.28 6.35
N ARG A 268 -5.62 -3.79 5.14
CA ARG A 268 -6.77 -3.84 4.24
C ARG A 268 -6.47 -4.81 3.10
N PRO A 269 -7.48 -5.33 2.38
CA PRO A 269 -7.26 -6.11 1.17
C PRO A 269 -6.41 -5.32 0.17
N HIS A 270 -5.53 -6.00 -0.58
CA HIS A 270 -4.93 -5.39 -1.75
C HIS A 270 -6.03 -5.21 -2.80
N ALA A 271 -6.09 -4.03 -3.40
CA ALA A 271 -7.11 -3.70 -4.38
C ALA A 271 -6.51 -3.20 -5.69
N VAL A 272 -7.20 -3.49 -6.78
CA VAL A 272 -6.96 -2.87 -8.08
C VAL A 272 -8.22 -2.18 -8.56
N ARG A 273 -8.08 -1.11 -9.32
CA ARG A 273 -9.18 -0.31 -9.82
C ARG A 273 -9.11 -0.18 -11.34
N GLY A 274 -10.26 -0.26 -11.98
CA GLY A 274 -10.36 -0.08 -13.40
C GLY A 274 -11.77 0.26 -13.86
N THR A 275 -11.93 0.43 -15.15
CA THR A 275 -13.22 0.69 -15.78
C THR A 275 -13.82 -0.62 -16.29
N VAL A 276 -15.10 -0.83 -16.07
CA VAL A 276 -15.81 -1.98 -16.62
C VAL A 276 -16.05 -1.77 -18.11
N VAL A 277 -15.53 -2.68 -18.91
CA VAL A 277 -15.62 -2.64 -20.37
C VAL A 277 -16.39 -3.84 -20.92
N HIS A 278 -16.85 -3.74 -22.17
CA HIS A 278 -17.49 -4.87 -22.85
C HIS A 278 -16.46 -5.99 -23.10
N GLY A 279 -16.77 -7.17 -22.59
CA GLY A 279 -16.03 -8.41 -22.87
C GLY A 279 -16.66 -9.20 -24.03
N ARG A 280 -16.26 -10.46 -24.16
CA ARG A 280 -16.82 -11.38 -25.19
C ARG A 280 -18.25 -11.82 -24.91
N GLY A 281 -18.79 -11.57 -23.71
CA GLY A 281 -20.13 -11.96 -23.31
C GLY A 281 -20.29 -13.47 -23.04
N GLU A 282 -19.20 -14.24 -23.02
CA GLU A 282 -19.26 -15.71 -22.82
C GLU A 282 -19.85 -16.09 -21.47
N GLY A 283 -19.54 -15.33 -20.39
CA GLY A 283 -20.06 -15.58 -19.04
C GLY A 283 -21.58 -15.47 -18.93
N THR A 284 -22.21 -14.58 -19.70
CA THR A 284 -23.66 -14.39 -19.70
C THR A 284 -24.37 -15.61 -20.29
N SER A 285 -23.80 -16.28 -21.31
CA SER A 285 -24.35 -17.48 -21.90
C SER A 285 -24.37 -18.68 -20.95
N PHE A 286 -23.54 -18.65 -19.91
CA PHE A 286 -23.43 -19.68 -18.86
C PHE A 286 -24.18 -19.30 -17.56
N GLY A 287 -24.95 -18.21 -17.55
CA GLY A 287 -25.70 -17.75 -16.37
C GLY A 287 -24.88 -17.05 -15.31
N PHE A 288 -23.61 -16.71 -15.59
CA PHE A 288 -22.70 -15.97 -14.72
C PHE A 288 -22.26 -14.66 -15.40
N PRO A 289 -23.05 -13.58 -15.29
CA PRO A 289 -22.65 -12.30 -15.84
C PRO A 289 -21.34 -11.84 -15.17
N THR A 290 -20.34 -11.52 -15.99
CA THR A 290 -19.03 -11.11 -15.54
C THR A 290 -18.75 -9.67 -15.96
N ALA A 291 -18.12 -8.89 -15.06
CA ALA A 291 -17.58 -7.58 -15.35
C ALA A 291 -16.11 -7.72 -15.80
N ASN A 292 -15.82 -7.28 -17.02
CA ASN A 292 -14.45 -7.20 -17.52
C ASN A 292 -13.86 -5.84 -17.10
N VAL A 293 -12.75 -5.85 -16.38
CA VAL A 293 -12.16 -4.64 -15.79
C VAL A 293 -10.84 -4.31 -16.46
N GLU A 294 -10.79 -3.18 -17.14
CA GLU A 294 -9.56 -2.63 -17.71
C GLU A 294 -8.78 -1.88 -16.63
N LEU A 295 -7.61 -2.41 -16.26
CA LEU A 295 -6.79 -1.88 -15.20
C LEU A 295 -5.79 -0.84 -15.71
N ALA A 296 -5.51 0.18 -14.90
CA ALA A 296 -4.41 1.11 -15.17
C ALA A 296 -3.08 0.36 -15.29
N PRO A 297 -2.21 0.72 -16.27
CA PRO A 297 -0.93 0.03 -16.50
C PRO A 297 -0.01 0.00 -15.28
N VAL A 298 -0.12 1.00 -14.42
CA VAL A 298 0.75 1.17 -13.23
C VAL A 298 0.31 0.36 -12.01
N SER A 299 -0.88 -0.25 -12.03
CA SER A 299 -1.41 -1.03 -10.91
C SER A 299 -0.55 -2.26 -10.61
N CYS A 300 -0.26 -2.51 -9.34
CA CYS A 300 0.35 -3.76 -8.89
C CYS A 300 -0.67 -4.89 -9.00
N ARG A 301 -0.54 -5.70 -10.05
CA ARG A 301 -1.47 -6.81 -10.34
C ARG A 301 -1.05 -8.05 -9.58
N PRO A 302 -2.01 -8.83 -9.02
CA PRO A 302 -1.69 -10.14 -8.46
C PRO A 302 -1.32 -11.14 -9.56
N ALA A 303 -0.77 -12.29 -9.14
CA ALA A 303 -0.49 -13.40 -10.05
C ALA A 303 -1.74 -13.81 -10.83
N GLU A 304 -1.54 -14.40 -12.03
CA GLU A 304 -2.65 -15.00 -12.77
C GLU A 304 -3.28 -16.13 -11.95
N GLY A 305 -4.59 -16.16 -11.87
CA GLY A 305 -5.33 -17.15 -11.07
C GLY A 305 -6.76 -16.76 -10.80
N VAL A 306 -7.42 -17.58 -10.02
CA VAL A 306 -8.78 -17.34 -9.55
C VAL A 306 -8.73 -16.97 -8.07
N TYR A 307 -9.45 -15.92 -7.72
CA TYR A 307 -9.48 -15.34 -6.38
C TYR A 307 -10.90 -15.20 -5.85
N ALA A 308 -11.04 -15.34 -4.54
CA ALA A 308 -12.14 -14.74 -3.83
C ALA A 308 -11.82 -13.26 -3.60
N ALA A 309 -12.78 -12.40 -3.86
CA ALA A 309 -12.61 -10.95 -3.78
C ALA A 309 -13.92 -10.27 -3.33
N VAL A 310 -13.83 -8.97 -3.12
CA VAL A 310 -14.98 -8.08 -2.98
C VAL A 310 -14.87 -6.98 -4.03
N ALA A 311 -15.93 -6.81 -4.81
CA ALA A 311 -16.07 -5.77 -5.82
C ALA A 311 -16.78 -4.55 -5.21
N VAL A 312 -16.16 -3.38 -5.29
CA VAL A 312 -16.70 -2.12 -4.74
C VAL A 312 -17.02 -1.16 -5.87
N ALA A 313 -18.26 -0.69 -5.94
CA ALA A 313 -18.74 0.30 -6.89
C ALA A 313 -19.84 1.17 -6.25
N GLY A 314 -19.86 2.48 -6.56
CA GLY A 314 -20.93 3.38 -6.11
C GLY A 314 -21.13 3.45 -4.58
N GLY A 315 -20.15 3.04 -3.79
CA GLY A 315 -20.23 2.99 -2.33
C GLY A 315 -20.90 1.72 -1.78
N HIS A 316 -21.07 0.71 -2.60
CA HIS A 316 -21.57 -0.62 -2.27
C HIS A 316 -20.48 -1.67 -2.50
N ALA A 317 -20.59 -2.85 -1.88
CA ALA A 317 -19.58 -3.90 -1.95
C ALA A 317 -20.21 -5.27 -2.08
N TRP A 318 -19.86 -6.02 -3.12
CA TRP A 318 -20.37 -7.36 -3.39
C TRP A 318 -19.25 -8.39 -3.37
N PRO A 319 -19.46 -9.56 -2.73
CA PRO A 319 -18.56 -10.70 -2.91
C PRO A 319 -18.39 -11.04 -4.39
N ALA A 320 -17.18 -11.40 -4.78
CA ALA A 320 -16.89 -11.70 -6.18
C ALA A 320 -15.92 -12.87 -6.33
N ALA A 321 -16.17 -13.72 -7.34
CA ALA A 321 -15.20 -14.65 -7.87
C ALA A 321 -14.47 -13.96 -9.04
N VAL A 322 -13.15 -13.88 -8.97
CA VAL A 322 -12.35 -13.07 -9.90
C VAL A 322 -11.30 -13.92 -10.58
N ASN A 323 -11.27 -13.85 -11.91
CA ASN A 323 -10.19 -14.41 -12.72
C ASN A 323 -9.22 -13.29 -13.12
N VAL A 324 -7.93 -13.50 -12.86
CA VAL A 324 -6.83 -12.61 -13.27
C VAL A 324 -5.97 -13.34 -14.30
N GLY A 325 -5.79 -12.76 -15.47
CA GLY A 325 -5.01 -13.32 -16.57
C GLY A 325 -5.79 -13.53 -17.85
N ALA A 326 -5.12 -13.97 -18.92
CA ALA A 326 -5.77 -14.22 -20.20
C ALA A 326 -6.72 -15.43 -20.11
N PRO A 327 -7.90 -15.38 -20.77
CA PRO A 327 -8.79 -16.54 -20.82
C PRO A 327 -8.10 -17.68 -21.59
N ARG A 328 -7.84 -18.77 -20.90
CA ARG A 328 -7.22 -19.97 -21.49
C ARG A 328 -8.27 -20.98 -21.97
N SER A 329 -9.57 -20.68 -21.80
CA SER A 329 -10.65 -21.65 -21.99
C SER A 329 -10.79 -22.15 -23.43
N PHE A 330 -10.59 -21.30 -24.44
CA PHE A 330 -10.79 -21.68 -25.85
C PHE A 330 -9.86 -20.87 -26.80
N GLY A 331 -8.57 -21.20 -26.86
CA GLY A 331 -7.65 -20.71 -27.92
C GLY A 331 -7.52 -19.19 -28.01
N GLY A 332 -7.55 -18.48 -26.88
CA GLY A 332 -7.43 -17.03 -26.86
C GLY A 332 -6.07 -16.56 -27.33
N GLN A 333 -6.05 -15.51 -28.17
CA GLN A 333 -4.84 -14.78 -28.52
C GLN A 333 -4.15 -14.30 -27.26
N GLU A 334 -2.82 -14.30 -27.25
CA GLU A 334 -2.02 -13.60 -26.25
C GLU A 334 -2.46 -12.13 -26.23
N GLY A 335 -3.35 -11.78 -25.31
CA GLY A 335 -3.96 -10.45 -25.17
C GLY A 335 -3.60 -9.82 -23.83
N VAL A 336 -3.88 -8.54 -23.73
CA VAL A 336 -3.69 -7.73 -22.51
C VAL A 336 -4.23 -8.50 -21.29
N PRO A 337 -3.44 -8.66 -20.21
CA PRO A 337 -3.93 -9.27 -18.97
C PRO A 337 -5.20 -8.55 -18.54
N PHE A 338 -6.30 -9.29 -18.39
CA PHE A 338 -7.56 -8.71 -17.99
C PHE A 338 -8.00 -9.30 -16.65
N LEU A 339 -8.94 -8.61 -16.04
CA LEU A 339 -9.57 -9.02 -14.81
C LEU A 339 -11.06 -9.21 -15.11
N GLU A 340 -11.57 -10.39 -14.81
CA GLU A 340 -12.97 -10.73 -14.97
C GLU A 340 -13.58 -11.07 -13.61
N ALA A 341 -14.62 -10.34 -13.21
CA ALA A 341 -15.26 -10.46 -11.90
C ALA A 341 -16.72 -10.89 -12.03
N THR A 342 -17.10 -11.99 -11.39
CA THR A 342 -18.48 -12.42 -11.17
C THR A 342 -18.93 -11.92 -9.79
N LEU A 343 -19.85 -10.94 -9.75
CA LEU A 343 -20.35 -10.35 -8.51
C LEU A 343 -21.56 -11.15 -7.99
N LEU A 344 -21.50 -11.59 -6.75
CA LEU A 344 -22.55 -12.40 -6.13
C LEU A 344 -23.64 -11.53 -5.52
N GLY A 345 -24.88 -11.70 -6.01
CA GLY A 345 -26.02 -10.92 -5.54
C GLY A 345 -26.13 -9.51 -6.12
N PHE A 346 -25.28 -9.17 -7.08
CA PHE A 346 -25.42 -7.92 -7.84
C PHE A 346 -26.44 -8.07 -8.96
N SER A 347 -27.24 -7.04 -9.16
CA SER A 347 -28.15 -6.91 -10.31
C SER A 347 -28.08 -5.48 -10.83
N GLY A 348 -27.75 -5.30 -12.09
CA GLY A 348 -27.64 -3.98 -12.72
C GLY A 348 -26.63 -3.94 -13.84
N ASP A 349 -26.34 -2.74 -14.32
CA ASP A 349 -25.34 -2.43 -15.34
C ASP A 349 -24.13 -1.71 -14.72
N LEU A 350 -22.93 -2.20 -15.03
CA LEU A 350 -21.68 -1.61 -14.57
C LEU A 350 -20.82 -1.05 -15.72
N TYR A 351 -21.26 -1.16 -16.97
CA TYR A 351 -20.48 -0.70 -18.11
C TYR A 351 -20.12 0.78 -18.01
N GLY A 352 -18.85 1.10 -18.26
CA GLY A 352 -18.30 2.45 -18.12
C GLY A 352 -18.12 2.93 -16.68
N SER A 353 -18.56 2.15 -15.69
CA SER A 353 -18.36 2.49 -14.28
C SER A 353 -16.99 2.06 -13.79
N GLU A 354 -16.48 2.76 -12.78
CA GLU A 354 -15.28 2.33 -12.06
C GLU A 354 -15.62 1.20 -11.10
N LEU A 355 -14.83 0.14 -11.15
CA LEU A 355 -14.90 -1.00 -10.25
C LEU A 355 -13.58 -1.16 -9.51
N THR A 356 -13.62 -1.25 -8.19
CA THR A 356 -12.49 -1.61 -7.34
C THR A 356 -12.63 -3.06 -6.92
N VAL A 357 -11.61 -3.87 -7.17
CA VAL A 357 -11.57 -5.29 -6.82
C VAL A 357 -10.58 -5.50 -5.68
N CYS A 358 -11.09 -5.83 -4.50
CA CYS A 358 -10.37 -6.09 -3.26
C CYS A 358 -10.12 -7.59 -3.12
N PHE A 359 -8.88 -8.04 -3.24
CA PHE A 359 -8.53 -9.45 -3.20
C PHE A 359 -8.51 -9.98 -1.78
N VAL A 360 -9.25 -11.06 -1.53
CA VAL A 360 -9.40 -11.70 -0.22
C VAL A 360 -8.52 -12.94 -0.10
N GLU A 361 -8.63 -13.86 -1.05
CA GLU A 361 -7.92 -15.15 -1.01
C GLU A 361 -7.62 -15.67 -2.42
N TRP A 362 -6.51 -16.39 -2.57
CA TRP A 362 -6.18 -17.17 -3.75
C TRP A 362 -6.93 -18.48 -3.72
N LEU A 363 -7.69 -18.80 -4.76
CA LEU A 363 -8.45 -20.04 -4.84
C LEU A 363 -7.72 -21.14 -5.63
N ARG A 364 -7.15 -20.79 -6.78
CA ARG A 364 -6.44 -21.75 -7.64
C ARG A 364 -5.67 -21.09 -8.77
N GLU A 365 -4.80 -21.86 -9.39
CA GLU A 365 -4.12 -21.51 -10.64
C GLU A 365 -5.08 -21.49 -11.84
N PRO A 366 -4.73 -20.74 -12.92
CA PRO A 366 -5.40 -20.84 -14.19
C PRO A 366 -5.25 -22.24 -14.75
N ARG A 367 -6.33 -22.81 -15.33
CA ARG A 367 -6.25 -24.11 -15.99
C ARG A 367 -7.09 -24.13 -17.26
N SER A 368 -6.71 -25.00 -18.20
CA SER A 368 -7.54 -25.35 -19.36
C SER A 368 -8.54 -26.42 -18.96
N PHE A 369 -9.68 -26.43 -19.61
CA PHE A 369 -10.76 -27.38 -19.36
C PHE A 369 -10.94 -28.29 -20.56
N SER A 370 -11.21 -29.55 -20.29
CA SER A 370 -11.45 -30.58 -21.31
C SER A 370 -12.89 -30.58 -21.84
N SER A 371 -13.81 -30.00 -21.06
CA SER A 371 -15.23 -29.92 -21.41
C SER A 371 -15.90 -28.71 -20.77
N LEU A 372 -17.05 -28.32 -21.32
CA LEU A 372 -17.89 -27.26 -20.76
C LEU A 372 -18.41 -27.63 -19.36
N ALA A 373 -18.79 -28.86 -19.13
CA ALA A 373 -19.25 -29.34 -17.83
C ALA A 373 -18.18 -29.25 -16.75
N GLU A 374 -16.89 -29.49 -17.10
CA GLU A 374 -15.77 -29.30 -16.18
C GLU A 374 -15.57 -27.82 -15.85
N LEU A 375 -15.67 -26.94 -16.85
CA LEU A 375 -15.61 -25.49 -16.65
C LEU A 375 -16.74 -25.04 -15.71
N GLU A 376 -17.99 -25.37 -16.01
CA GLU A 376 -19.16 -25.01 -15.19
C GLU A 376 -19.00 -25.50 -13.74
N GLY A 377 -18.69 -26.77 -13.54
CA GLY A 377 -18.50 -27.34 -12.20
C GLY A 377 -17.41 -26.62 -11.41
N THR A 378 -16.34 -26.22 -12.09
CA THR A 378 -15.24 -25.48 -11.44
C THR A 378 -15.65 -24.05 -11.10
N VAL A 379 -16.33 -23.34 -12.00
CA VAL A 379 -16.82 -21.97 -11.75
C VAL A 379 -17.82 -21.98 -10.60
N LEU A 380 -18.78 -22.91 -10.61
CA LEU A 380 -19.73 -23.11 -9.52
C LEU A 380 -19.03 -23.36 -8.18
N GLY A 381 -17.99 -24.19 -8.15
CA GLY A 381 -17.20 -24.44 -6.96
C GLY A 381 -16.50 -23.20 -6.43
N ASN A 382 -15.97 -22.32 -7.29
CA ASN A 382 -15.38 -21.05 -6.88
C ASN A 382 -16.44 -20.10 -6.33
N VAL A 383 -17.60 -19.98 -7.00
CA VAL A 383 -18.74 -19.16 -6.57
C VAL A 383 -19.27 -19.62 -5.21
N GLU A 384 -19.42 -20.94 -5.03
CA GLU A 384 -19.88 -21.51 -3.76
C GLU A 384 -18.89 -21.26 -2.62
N TRP A 385 -17.58 -21.35 -2.90
CA TRP A 385 -16.57 -20.97 -1.92
C TRP A 385 -16.70 -19.51 -1.50
N VAL A 386 -16.84 -18.59 -2.47
CA VAL A 386 -17.02 -17.15 -2.20
C VAL A 386 -18.29 -16.91 -1.40
N ARG A 387 -19.44 -17.53 -1.82
CA ARG A 387 -20.71 -17.42 -1.10
C ARG A 387 -20.59 -17.86 0.36
N ARG A 388 -19.90 -18.97 0.58
CA ARG A 388 -19.76 -19.57 1.91
C ARG A 388 -18.85 -18.75 2.84
N TYR A 389 -17.74 -18.20 2.33
CA TYR A 389 -16.67 -17.63 3.15
C TYR A 389 -16.56 -16.12 3.06
N VAL A 390 -17.10 -15.48 2.05
CA VAL A 390 -17.12 -14.02 1.90
C VAL A 390 -18.56 -13.50 2.06
N GLY A 391 -19.53 -14.20 1.49
CA GLY A 391 -20.95 -13.84 1.58
C GLY A 391 -21.64 -13.71 0.23
N GLU A 392 -22.83 -13.14 0.24
CA GLU A 392 -23.67 -12.85 -0.93
C GLU A 392 -24.45 -11.55 -0.70
N GLY A 393 -24.67 -10.77 -1.76
CA GLY A 393 -25.32 -9.47 -1.67
C GLY A 393 -24.40 -8.34 -1.25
N ASP A 394 -24.98 -7.17 -1.02
CA ASP A 394 -24.20 -5.98 -0.63
C ASP A 394 -23.74 -6.06 0.82
N LEU A 395 -22.45 -6.25 1.02
CA LEU A 395 -21.81 -6.36 2.34
C LEU A 395 -21.90 -5.07 3.19
N LEU A 396 -22.19 -3.93 2.57
CA LEU A 396 -22.29 -2.63 3.23
C LEU A 396 -23.74 -2.17 3.45
N ALA A 397 -24.73 -2.87 2.88
CA ALA A 397 -26.16 -2.49 2.98
C ALA A 397 -26.69 -2.41 4.41
N ALA A 398 -26.10 -3.15 5.36
CA ALA A 398 -26.52 -3.18 6.75
C ALA A 398 -25.77 -2.16 7.64
N CYS A 399 -24.93 -1.29 7.09
CA CYS A 399 -24.19 -0.29 7.86
C CYS A 399 -24.87 1.08 7.71
N PRO A 400 -25.48 1.66 8.77
CA PRO A 400 -25.73 3.08 8.79
C PRO A 400 -24.37 3.77 8.59
N ARG A 401 -24.28 4.66 7.61
CA ARG A 401 -23.08 5.49 7.39
C ARG A 401 -22.95 6.49 8.54
N GLU A 402 -22.50 6.07 9.71
CA GLU A 402 -21.88 6.99 10.63
C GLU A 402 -20.53 7.36 10.02
N ALA A 403 -20.35 8.64 9.76
CA ALA A 403 -19.04 9.18 9.36
C ALA A 403 -18.03 8.67 10.41
N PRO A 404 -16.91 8.05 10.00
CA PRO A 404 -15.89 7.63 10.94
C PRO A 404 -15.44 8.86 11.72
N GLY A 405 -15.84 8.93 13.00
CA GLY A 405 -15.23 9.85 13.94
C GLY A 405 -13.72 9.56 13.96
N PRO A 406 -12.88 10.54 14.31
CA PRO A 406 -11.43 10.36 14.33
C PRO A 406 -11.13 9.13 15.19
N SER A 407 -10.51 8.11 14.57
CA SER A 407 -10.12 6.86 15.21
C SER A 407 -9.37 7.19 16.50
N ARG A 408 -9.86 6.72 17.64
CA ARG A 408 -9.16 6.89 18.91
C ARG A 408 -7.81 6.19 18.81
N PRO A 409 -6.70 6.85 19.17
CA PRO A 409 -5.34 6.30 19.00
C PRO A 409 -5.09 5.00 19.79
N ASP A 410 -5.91 4.67 20.76
CA ASP A 410 -5.66 3.59 21.73
C ASP A 410 -6.16 2.21 21.29
N GLU A 411 -7.02 2.09 20.26
CA GLU A 411 -7.48 0.77 19.81
C GLU A 411 -6.53 0.08 18.84
N ALA A 412 -5.49 0.77 18.36
CA ALA A 412 -4.49 0.19 17.47
C ALA A 412 -3.43 -0.66 18.18
N SER A 413 -3.35 -0.63 19.52
CA SER A 413 -2.31 -1.30 20.31
C SER A 413 -2.71 -2.70 20.83
N GLU A 414 -3.98 -3.09 20.77
CA GLU A 414 -4.44 -4.35 21.38
C GLU A 414 -4.65 -5.52 20.40
N LEU A 415 -4.44 -5.36 19.10
CA LEU A 415 -4.37 -6.51 18.21
C LEU A 415 -3.00 -7.17 18.33
N SER A 416 -2.78 -7.83 19.46
CA SER A 416 -1.68 -8.75 19.68
C SER A 416 -1.70 -9.82 18.58
N LEU A 417 -0.60 -9.94 17.85
CA LEU A 417 -0.34 -11.10 16.98
C LEU A 417 -0.48 -12.38 17.83
N PRO A 418 -1.06 -13.47 17.34
CA PRO A 418 -1.11 -14.71 18.05
C PRO A 418 0.30 -15.13 18.48
N ARG A 419 0.51 -15.31 19.78
CA ARG A 419 1.72 -15.88 20.35
C ARG A 419 1.77 -17.34 19.90
N GLU A 420 2.89 -17.74 19.31
CA GLU A 420 3.20 -19.14 19.06
C GLU A 420 2.99 -19.93 20.36
N ALA A 421 2.21 -21.00 20.27
CA ALA A 421 2.06 -21.98 21.34
C ALA A 421 3.42 -22.69 21.51
N GLY A 422 4.16 -22.33 22.54
CA GLY A 422 5.35 -23.03 22.96
C GLY A 422 5.01 -24.47 23.33
N GLY A 423 5.46 -25.42 22.51
CA GLY A 423 5.48 -26.83 22.84
C GLY A 423 6.52 -27.09 23.92
N HIS A 424 6.05 -27.50 25.11
CA HIS A 424 6.88 -28.19 26.10
C HIS A 424 7.08 -29.64 25.68
N THR A 425 8.23 -30.06 25.58
CA THR A 425 9.08 -31.07 26.29
C THR A 425 10.29 -31.42 25.45
#